data_cfb1c6418053697a8a5086f390d04109
#
_entry.id   cfb1c6418053697a8a5086f390d04109
#
_cell.length_a   1.000
_cell.length_b   1.000
_cell.length_c   1.000
_cell.angle_alpha   90.00
_cell.angle_beta   90.00
_cell.angle_gamma   90.00
#
_symmetry.space_group_name_H-M   'P 1'
#
loop_
_entity.id
_entity.type
_entity.pdbx_description
1 polymer ?
#
loop_
_entity_poly.entity_id
_entity_poly.type
_entity_poly.pdbx_seq_one_letter_code
_entity_poly.pdbx_strand_id
1 'polypeptide(L)'
;MLGIILILHLLVSPLTPGPEVKGEIIATTSNDYATFGLTDKGEIFWTRDGKDWTVIDFNEAYRGYYEPVRFVGIAAGAASVAVVGTYEKTGAPAMFVSSRGNVWTERQLNYFQGEEMFELGEAPLAVRADLERDEFVLTCTDGVLFFVPPCSHCNRLEYHGDD
;
A
#
# COMPACT_ATOMS: atom_id res chain seq x y z
N MET A 1 5.59 60.21 -20.21
CA MET A 1 6.00 58.95 -19.64
C MET A 1 4.76 58.15 -19.29
N LEU A 2 4.39 57.20 -20.14
CA LEU A 2 3.26 56.30 -19.89
C LEU A 2 3.78 55.06 -19.18
N GLY A 3 3.43 54.88 -17.88
CA GLY A 3 3.74 53.69 -17.13
C GLY A 3 2.82 52.53 -17.52
N ILE A 4 3.35 51.48 -18.10
CA ILE A 4 2.61 50.24 -18.39
C ILE A 4 2.54 49.46 -17.07
N ILE A 5 1.32 49.39 -16.49
CA ILE A 5 1.03 48.49 -15.36
C ILE A 5 0.86 47.07 -15.92
N LEU A 6 1.85 46.23 -15.74
CA LEU A 6 1.76 44.80 -16.06
C LEU A 6 0.95 44.12 -14.96
N ILE A 7 -0.32 43.85 -15.22
CA ILE A 7 -1.15 43.03 -14.32
C ILE A 7 -0.80 41.57 -14.56
N LEU A 8 0.02 41.00 -13.66
CA LEU A 8 0.33 39.60 -13.64
C LEU A 8 -0.92 38.84 -13.16
N HIS A 9 -1.72 38.32 -14.09
CA HIS A 9 -2.76 37.36 -13.73
C HIS A 9 -2.10 36.06 -13.29
N LEU A 10 -1.95 35.85 -11.99
CA LEU A 10 -1.72 34.54 -11.41
C LEU A 10 -2.97 33.70 -11.74
N LEU A 11 -2.86 32.84 -12.73
CA LEU A 11 -3.80 31.74 -12.95
C LEU A 11 -3.68 30.80 -11.76
N VAL A 12 -4.47 31.02 -10.73
CA VAL A 12 -4.71 30.03 -9.68
C VAL A 12 -5.51 28.92 -10.35
N SER A 13 -4.82 27.87 -10.80
CA SER A 13 -5.51 26.66 -11.21
C SER A 13 -6.39 26.21 -10.06
N PRO A 14 -7.69 25.90 -10.28
CA PRO A 14 -8.52 25.39 -9.22
C PRO A 14 -7.85 24.13 -8.67
N LEU A 15 -7.53 24.14 -7.38
CA LEU A 15 -7.05 22.96 -6.66
C LEU A 15 -8.09 21.86 -6.88
N THR A 16 -7.72 20.82 -7.57
CA THR A 16 -8.56 19.63 -7.70
C THR A 16 -8.80 19.11 -6.29
N PRO A 17 -10.06 18.91 -5.86
CA PRO A 17 -10.33 18.41 -4.53
C PRO A 17 -9.67 17.04 -4.35
N GLY A 18 -8.95 16.85 -3.24
CA GLY A 18 -8.39 15.57 -2.86
C GLY A 18 -9.48 14.58 -2.41
N PRO A 19 -9.12 13.36 -2.05
CA PRO A 19 -10.07 12.38 -1.53
C PRO A 19 -10.70 12.88 -0.22
N GLU A 20 -12.00 12.65 -0.05
CA GLU A 20 -12.66 12.84 1.25
C GLU A 20 -12.42 11.60 2.12
N VAL A 21 -11.47 11.66 3.02
CA VAL A 21 -11.08 10.58 3.94
C VAL A 21 -11.25 11.01 5.40
N LYS A 22 -11.44 10.03 6.29
CA LYS A 22 -11.69 10.26 7.74
C LYS A 22 -10.41 10.40 8.56
N GLY A 23 -9.28 9.92 8.05
CA GLY A 23 -8.01 9.88 8.77
C GLY A 23 -6.93 10.73 8.12
N GLU A 24 -5.74 10.66 8.69
CA GLU A 24 -4.55 11.24 8.08
C GLU A 24 -4.00 10.31 6.99
N ILE A 25 -3.59 10.89 5.86
CA ILE A 25 -2.93 10.12 4.79
C ILE A 25 -1.53 9.78 5.25
N ILE A 26 -1.25 8.48 5.41
CA ILE A 26 0.06 7.98 5.89
C ILE A 26 0.97 7.54 4.74
N ALA A 27 0.40 7.19 3.59
CA ALA A 27 1.19 6.80 2.43
C ALA A 27 0.41 7.02 1.13
N THR A 28 1.16 7.32 0.06
CA THR A 28 0.65 7.36 -1.32
C THR A 28 1.63 6.65 -2.25
N THR A 29 1.09 6.06 -3.32
CA THR A 29 1.87 5.35 -4.32
C THR A 29 1.16 5.41 -5.66
N SER A 30 1.86 5.17 -6.76
CA SER A 30 1.26 5.20 -8.09
C SER A 30 1.87 4.15 -9.01
N ASN A 31 1.09 3.69 -9.98
CA ASN A 31 1.55 2.97 -11.15
C ASN A 31 0.88 3.55 -12.40
N ASP A 32 1.05 2.91 -13.54
CA ASP A 32 0.46 3.38 -14.82
C ASP A 32 -1.08 3.36 -14.81
N TYR A 33 -1.68 2.61 -13.90
CA TYR A 33 -3.12 2.47 -13.81
C TYR A 33 -3.78 3.58 -12.98
N ALA A 34 -3.23 3.89 -11.79
CA ALA A 34 -3.84 4.81 -10.83
C ALA A 34 -2.85 5.32 -9.77
N THR A 35 -3.25 6.37 -9.08
CA THR A 35 -2.67 6.79 -7.81
C THR A 35 -3.50 6.22 -6.68
N PHE A 36 -2.84 5.64 -5.69
CA PHE A 36 -3.42 5.02 -4.51
C PHE A 36 -2.94 5.71 -3.24
N GLY A 37 -3.71 5.63 -2.19
CA GLY A 37 -3.29 6.07 -0.87
C GLY A 37 -3.97 5.32 0.25
N LEU A 38 -3.41 5.51 1.43
CA LEU A 38 -3.79 4.84 2.66
C LEU A 38 -3.86 5.86 3.80
N THR A 39 -4.88 5.73 4.65
CA THR A 39 -4.99 6.54 5.87
C THR A 39 -4.66 5.73 7.13
N ASP A 40 -4.38 6.44 8.21
CA ASP A 40 -4.16 5.87 9.56
C ASP A 40 -5.40 5.14 10.12
N LYS A 41 -6.58 5.37 9.52
CA LYS A 41 -7.85 4.71 9.86
C LYS A 41 -8.15 3.48 9.00
N GLY A 42 -7.24 3.10 8.10
CA GLY A 42 -7.42 1.94 7.23
C GLY A 42 -8.33 2.21 6.02
N GLU A 43 -8.55 3.48 5.68
CA GLU A 43 -9.19 3.81 4.42
C GLU A 43 -8.18 3.73 3.30
N ILE A 44 -8.53 3.00 2.24
CA ILE A 44 -7.77 2.93 1.00
C ILE A 44 -8.52 3.75 -0.04
N PHE A 45 -7.81 4.64 -0.71
CA PHE A 45 -8.39 5.49 -1.74
C PHE A 45 -7.56 5.45 -3.03
N TRP A 46 -8.21 5.66 -4.17
CA TRP A 46 -7.51 5.74 -5.45
C TRP A 46 -8.25 6.62 -6.46
N THR A 47 -7.46 7.06 -7.44
CA THR A 47 -7.97 7.80 -8.60
C THR A 47 -7.16 7.44 -9.84
N ARG A 48 -7.80 7.51 -11.00
CA ARG A 48 -7.15 7.33 -12.30
C ARG A 48 -6.81 8.65 -12.99
N ASP A 49 -7.49 9.70 -12.64
CA ASP A 49 -7.44 11.01 -13.31
C ASP A 49 -7.10 12.18 -12.38
N GLY A 50 -6.92 11.89 -11.09
CA GLY A 50 -6.66 12.88 -10.06
C GLY A 50 -7.89 13.74 -9.67
N LYS A 51 -9.09 13.37 -10.14
CA LYS A 51 -10.33 14.12 -9.90
C LYS A 51 -11.38 13.28 -9.21
N ASP A 52 -11.69 12.13 -9.80
CA ASP A 52 -12.68 11.22 -9.26
C ASP A 52 -11.99 10.22 -8.33
N TRP A 53 -12.24 10.37 -7.03
CA TRP A 53 -11.66 9.53 -5.99
C TRP A 53 -12.64 8.47 -5.54
N THR A 54 -12.15 7.24 -5.44
CA THR A 54 -12.86 6.15 -4.78
C THR A 54 -12.20 5.92 -3.43
N VAL A 55 -13.00 5.79 -2.38
CA VAL A 55 -12.54 5.53 -1.00
C VAL A 55 -13.27 4.31 -0.47
N ILE A 56 -12.54 3.37 0.12
CA ILE A 56 -13.09 2.25 0.87
C ILE A 56 -12.52 2.25 2.28
N ASP A 57 -13.37 2.07 3.27
CA ASP A 57 -13.00 1.66 4.61
C ASP A 57 -12.82 0.13 4.58
N PHE A 58 -11.56 -0.32 4.60
CA PHE A 58 -11.24 -1.74 4.39
C PHE A 58 -11.89 -2.62 5.46
N ASN A 59 -11.76 -2.25 6.72
CA ASN A 59 -12.26 -3.06 7.83
C ASN A 59 -13.79 -3.16 7.81
N GLU A 60 -14.47 -2.12 7.36
CA GLU A 60 -15.93 -2.14 7.18
C GLU A 60 -16.34 -2.96 5.96
N ALA A 61 -15.67 -2.75 4.82
CA ALA A 61 -15.99 -3.43 3.55
C ALA A 61 -15.77 -4.95 3.62
N TYR A 62 -14.78 -5.38 4.42
CA TYR A 62 -14.43 -6.79 4.58
C TYR A 62 -14.82 -7.37 5.94
N ARG A 63 -15.71 -6.69 6.67
CA ARG A 63 -16.25 -7.18 7.94
C ARG A 63 -16.86 -8.57 7.78
N GLY A 64 -16.39 -9.52 8.60
CA GLY A 64 -16.83 -10.90 8.58
C GLY A 64 -16.09 -11.82 7.59
N TYR A 65 -15.24 -11.26 6.74
CA TYR A 65 -14.30 -12.02 5.91
C TYR A 65 -12.92 -12.09 6.54
N TYR A 66 -12.45 -10.95 7.07
CA TYR A 66 -11.16 -10.82 7.73
C TYR A 66 -11.34 -10.19 9.12
N GLU A 67 -10.41 -10.47 10.02
CA GLU A 67 -10.27 -9.72 11.25
C GLU A 67 -9.82 -8.28 10.95
N PRO A 68 -10.15 -7.29 11.78
CA PRO A 68 -9.70 -5.92 11.58
C PRO A 68 -8.17 -5.84 11.50
N VAL A 69 -7.69 -5.03 10.57
CA VAL A 69 -6.28 -4.83 10.26
C VAL A 69 -5.88 -3.39 10.52
N ARG A 70 -4.77 -3.20 11.18
CA ARG A 70 -4.08 -1.92 11.27
C ARG A 70 -3.00 -1.88 10.21
N PHE A 71 -3.24 -1.10 9.17
CA PHE A 71 -2.30 -0.94 8.08
C PHE A 71 -1.15 0.01 8.41
N VAL A 72 0.02 -0.25 7.83
CA VAL A 72 1.24 0.55 8.00
C VAL A 72 1.81 1.04 6.67
N GLY A 73 1.38 0.46 5.53
CA GLY A 73 1.92 0.87 4.24
C GLY A 73 1.12 0.38 3.05
N ILE A 74 1.34 1.05 1.92
CA ILE A 74 0.79 0.73 0.60
C ILE A 74 1.88 0.89 -0.44
N ALA A 75 1.94 -0.02 -1.41
CA ALA A 75 2.86 0.05 -2.54
C ALA A 75 2.18 -0.39 -3.83
N ALA A 76 2.45 0.30 -4.93
CA ALA A 76 1.98 -0.07 -6.25
C ALA A 76 3.11 -0.72 -7.05
N GLY A 77 2.88 -1.97 -7.46
CA GLY A 77 3.66 -2.68 -8.47
C GLY A 77 3.17 -2.35 -9.89
N ALA A 78 3.73 -2.99 -10.89
CA ALA A 78 3.40 -2.71 -12.30
C ALA A 78 1.91 -2.97 -12.61
N ALA A 79 1.35 -4.09 -12.13
CA ALA A 79 -0.03 -4.51 -12.42
C ALA A 79 -0.89 -4.71 -11.16
N SER A 80 -0.37 -4.39 -10.00
CA SER A 80 -1.05 -4.63 -8.72
C SER A 80 -0.68 -3.58 -7.67
N VAL A 81 -1.45 -3.52 -6.61
CA VAL A 81 -1.19 -2.70 -5.43
C VAL A 81 -1.32 -3.57 -4.19
N ALA A 82 -0.45 -3.37 -3.22
CA ALA A 82 -0.44 -4.10 -1.97
C ALA A 82 -0.59 -3.16 -0.78
N VAL A 83 -1.32 -3.60 0.24
CA VAL A 83 -1.37 -2.99 1.57
C VAL A 83 -0.88 -3.99 2.60
N VAL A 84 -0.14 -3.51 3.58
CA VAL A 84 0.40 -4.35 4.65
C VAL A 84 0.11 -3.76 6.02
N GLY A 85 0.02 -4.64 7.01
CA GLY A 85 -0.23 -4.27 8.38
C GLY A 85 -0.20 -5.47 9.31
N THR A 86 -0.95 -5.37 10.40
CA THR A 86 -1.11 -6.45 11.37
C THR A 86 -2.58 -6.61 11.72
N TYR A 87 -3.02 -7.84 11.95
CA TYR A 87 -4.33 -8.09 12.54
C TYR A 87 -4.39 -7.52 13.96
N GLU A 88 -5.41 -6.71 14.25
CA GLU A 88 -5.50 -5.99 15.53
C GLU A 88 -5.56 -6.92 16.74
N LYS A 89 -6.24 -8.06 16.61
CA LYS A 89 -6.44 -9.00 17.68
C LYS A 89 -5.21 -9.85 17.99
N THR A 90 -4.51 -10.30 16.95
CA THR A 90 -3.41 -11.28 17.08
C THR A 90 -2.03 -10.63 16.97
N GLY A 91 -1.93 -9.46 16.34
CA GLY A 91 -0.67 -8.85 15.97
C GLY A 91 0.03 -9.57 14.79
N ALA A 92 -0.59 -10.61 14.24
CA ALA A 92 -0.01 -11.35 13.12
C ALA A 92 0.10 -10.46 11.87
N PRO A 93 1.14 -10.66 11.05
CA PRO A 93 1.31 -9.95 9.79
C PRO A 93 0.13 -10.16 8.85
N ALA A 94 -0.26 -9.10 8.14
CA ALA A 94 -1.33 -9.13 7.15
C ALA A 94 -0.89 -8.41 5.89
N MET A 95 -1.19 -8.99 4.73
CA MET A 95 -0.99 -8.39 3.43
C MET A 95 -2.18 -8.67 2.53
N PHE A 96 -2.64 -7.65 1.84
CA PHE A 96 -3.68 -7.78 0.84
C PHE A 96 -3.21 -7.17 -0.46
N VAL A 97 -3.60 -7.81 -1.57
CA VAL A 97 -3.23 -7.40 -2.91
C VAL A 97 -4.49 -7.20 -3.75
N SER A 98 -4.48 -6.16 -4.57
CA SER A 98 -5.51 -5.86 -5.54
C SER A 98 -4.89 -5.52 -6.89
N SER A 99 -5.54 -5.89 -7.99
CA SER A 99 -5.11 -5.45 -9.32
C SER A 99 -5.55 -4.01 -9.64
N ARG A 100 -6.62 -3.52 -9.01
CA ARG A 100 -7.24 -2.22 -9.35
C ARG A 100 -7.70 -1.39 -8.15
N GLY A 101 -7.43 -1.86 -6.93
CA GLY A 101 -7.84 -1.17 -5.71
C GLY A 101 -9.28 -1.43 -5.25
N ASN A 102 -10.10 -2.14 -6.03
CA ASN A 102 -11.51 -2.35 -5.73
C ASN A 102 -11.84 -3.70 -5.08
N VAL A 103 -11.04 -4.73 -5.35
CA VAL A 103 -11.17 -6.05 -4.73
C VAL A 103 -9.81 -6.46 -4.16
N TRP A 104 -9.79 -6.78 -2.88
CA TRP A 104 -8.59 -7.13 -2.14
C TRP A 104 -8.61 -8.60 -1.74
N THR A 105 -7.49 -9.26 -1.96
CA THR A 105 -7.31 -10.67 -1.61
C THR A 105 -6.12 -10.80 -0.68
N GLU A 106 -6.29 -11.53 0.41
CA GLU A 106 -5.22 -11.82 1.35
C GLU A 106 -4.11 -12.64 0.69
N ARG A 107 -2.89 -12.25 1.00
CA ARG A 107 -1.68 -13.00 0.64
C ARG A 107 -1.15 -13.70 1.87
N GLN A 108 -1.00 -15.02 1.78
CA GLN A 108 -0.32 -15.78 2.82
C GLN A 108 1.15 -15.38 2.86
N LEU A 109 1.61 -15.02 4.05
CA LEU A 109 2.99 -14.62 4.31
C LEU A 109 3.73 -15.82 4.93
N ASN A 110 3.92 -16.86 4.12
CA ASN A 110 4.67 -18.06 4.50
C ASN A 110 5.90 -18.23 3.60
N TYR A 111 6.91 -18.87 4.11
CA TYR A 111 8.15 -19.18 3.41
C TYR A 111 8.63 -20.61 3.72
N PHE A 112 9.50 -21.13 2.87
CA PHE A 112 10.07 -22.45 3.07
C PHE A 112 11.53 -22.36 3.53
N GLN A 113 11.89 -23.19 4.50
CA GLN A 113 13.27 -23.48 4.87
C GLN A 113 13.50 -24.99 4.66
N GLY A 114 14.15 -25.34 3.55
CA GLY A 114 14.21 -26.73 3.11
C GLY A 114 12.82 -27.23 2.69
N GLU A 115 12.33 -28.29 3.35
CA GLU A 115 11.00 -28.87 3.08
C GLU A 115 9.92 -28.38 4.06
N GLU A 116 10.29 -27.62 5.08
CA GLU A 116 9.37 -27.11 6.10
C GLU A 116 8.83 -25.72 5.73
N MET A 117 7.53 -25.53 5.97
CA MET A 117 6.85 -24.25 5.76
C MET A 117 6.72 -23.51 7.09
N PHE A 118 7.08 -22.23 7.07
CA PHE A 118 6.97 -21.31 8.20
C PHE A 118 6.10 -20.13 7.83
N GLU A 119 5.36 -19.60 8.80
CA GLU A 119 4.65 -18.33 8.67
C GLU A 119 5.57 -17.18 9.07
N LEU A 120 5.44 -16.04 8.40
CA LEU A 120 6.11 -14.81 8.82
C LEU A 120 5.54 -14.39 10.18
N GLY A 121 6.39 -14.43 11.21
CA GLY A 121 6.02 -14.01 12.56
C GLY A 121 6.25 -12.52 12.85
N GLU A 122 7.07 -11.88 11.99
CA GLU A 122 7.52 -10.50 12.19
C GLU A 122 6.53 -9.49 11.60
N ALA A 123 6.18 -8.47 12.38
CA ALA A 123 5.28 -7.43 11.93
C ALA A 123 5.92 -6.60 10.79
N PRO A 124 5.22 -6.34 9.68
CA PRO A 124 5.71 -5.45 8.65
C PRO A 124 5.71 -4.01 9.15
N LEU A 125 6.80 -3.30 8.89
CA LEU A 125 6.97 -1.87 9.18
C LEU A 125 6.74 -1.01 7.94
N ALA A 126 7.01 -1.56 6.76
CA ALA A 126 6.85 -0.89 5.48
C ALA A 126 6.71 -1.89 4.34
N VAL A 127 6.21 -1.40 3.22
CA VAL A 127 6.17 -2.13 1.95
C VAL A 127 6.64 -1.23 0.82
N ARG A 128 7.38 -1.80 -0.11
CA ARG A 128 7.73 -1.17 -1.39
C ARG A 128 7.54 -2.16 -2.53
N ALA A 129 7.42 -1.67 -3.74
CA ALA A 129 7.46 -2.49 -4.93
C ALA A 129 8.89 -2.53 -5.50
N ASP A 130 9.34 -3.71 -5.90
CA ASP A 130 10.51 -3.92 -6.73
C ASP A 130 10.00 -4.18 -8.17
N LEU A 131 10.04 -3.12 -9.00
CA LEU A 131 9.51 -3.17 -10.36
C LEU A 131 10.39 -3.98 -11.32
N GLU A 132 11.66 -4.17 -11.00
CA GLU A 132 12.59 -4.96 -11.82
C GLU A 132 12.30 -6.47 -11.67
N ARG A 133 11.92 -6.87 -10.46
CA ARG A 133 11.61 -8.26 -10.13
C ARG A 133 10.12 -8.57 -10.12
N ASP A 134 9.28 -7.54 -10.26
CA ASP A 134 7.83 -7.62 -10.10
C ASP A 134 7.44 -8.27 -8.76
N GLU A 135 8.04 -7.79 -7.67
CA GLU A 135 7.83 -8.29 -6.30
C GLU A 135 7.45 -7.14 -5.36
N PHE A 136 6.73 -7.46 -4.30
CA PHE A 136 6.60 -6.59 -3.14
C PHE A 136 7.66 -6.97 -2.10
N VAL A 137 8.29 -5.97 -1.51
CA VAL A 137 9.28 -6.16 -0.46
C VAL A 137 8.74 -5.57 0.82
N LEU A 138 8.50 -6.41 1.81
CA LEU A 138 8.13 -6.03 3.16
C LEU A 138 9.41 -5.85 3.98
N THR A 139 9.55 -4.72 4.63
CA THR A 139 10.54 -4.53 5.69
C THR A 139 9.86 -4.86 7.01
N CYS A 140 10.38 -5.84 7.73
CA CYS A 140 9.84 -6.28 9.02
C CYS A 140 10.70 -5.77 10.18
N THR A 141 10.26 -6.03 11.41
CA THR A 141 11.08 -5.84 12.61
C THR A 141 12.41 -6.59 12.47
N ASP A 142 13.46 -6.10 13.10
CA ASP A 142 14.82 -6.67 13.05
C ASP A 142 15.50 -6.64 11.67
N GLY A 143 15.00 -5.80 10.74
CA GLY A 143 15.62 -5.60 9.43
C GLY A 143 15.41 -6.75 8.43
N VAL A 144 14.57 -7.73 8.77
CA VAL A 144 14.22 -8.83 7.87
C VAL A 144 13.48 -8.29 6.65
N LEU A 145 13.92 -8.70 5.45
CA LEU A 145 13.23 -8.43 4.20
C LEU A 145 12.48 -9.68 3.74
N PHE A 146 11.18 -9.51 3.50
CA PHE A 146 10.31 -10.56 3.00
C PHE A 146 9.81 -10.21 1.61
N PHE A 147 10.11 -11.05 0.62
CA PHE A 147 9.80 -10.82 -0.78
C PHE A 147 8.56 -11.60 -1.17
N VAL A 148 7.57 -10.91 -1.71
CA VAL A 148 6.29 -11.47 -2.12
C VAL A 148 6.11 -11.28 -3.62
N PRO A 149 6.30 -12.32 -4.44
CA PRO A 149 6.04 -12.24 -5.86
C PRO A 149 4.54 -12.10 -6.14
N PRO A 150 4.14 -11.56 -7.30
CA PRO A 150 2.73 -11.39 -7.65
C PRO A 150 2.00 -12.72 -7.81
N CYS A 151 2.70 -13.79 -8.16
CA CYS A 151 2.12 -15.13 -8.24
C CYS A 151 2.33 -15.92 -6.94
N SER A 152 1.35 -16.73 -6.58
CA SER A 152 1.09 -17.25 -5.25
C SER A 152 2.05 -18.32 -4.69
N HIS A 153 3.20 -18.61 -5.27
CA HIS A 153 3.86 -19.88 -4.96
C HIS A 153 5.26 -19.83 -4.35
N CYS A 154 5.89 -18.68 -4.22
CA CYS A 154 7.28 -18.65 -3.74
C CYS A 154 7.63 -17.34 -3.01
N ASN A 155 7.14 -17.15 -1.80
CA ASN A 155 7.67 -16.10 -0.94
C ASN A 155 9.10 -16.42 -0.53
N ARG A 156 9.95 -15.41 -0.44
CA ARG A 156 11.36 -15.53 -0.12
C ARG A 156 11.71 -14.64 1.07
N LEU A 157 12.42 -15.22 2.03
CA LEU A 157 12.96 -14.48 3.17
C LEU A 157 14.45 -14.21 2.93
N GLU A 158 14.88 -12.97 3.05
CA GLU A 158 16.28 -12.60 3.09
C GLU A 158 16.55 -11.81 4.38
N TYR A 159 17.61 -12.22 5.10
CA TYR A 159 18.09 -11.48 6.25
C TYR A 159 19.17 -10.51 5.76
N HIS A 160 18.91 -9.22 5.89
CA HIS A 160 19.93 -8.22 5.84
C HIS A 160 20.30 -7.87 7.29
N GLY A 161 21.04 -8.78 7.94
CA GLY A 161 21.72 -8.43 9.19
C GLY A 161 22.82 -7.42 8.85
N ASP A 162 22.90 -6.34 9.60
CA ASP A 162 24.05 -5.44 9.57
C ASP A 162 25.28 -6.26 9.92
N ASP A 163 26.24 -6.39 8.96
CA ASP A 163 27.60 -6.84 9.20
C ASP A 163 28.41 -5.75 9.90
#